data_6437d046d8c463e095e53429d8a67645
#
_entry.id   6437d046d8c463e095e53429d8a67645
#
_cell.length_a   1.000
_cell.length_b   1.000
_cell.length_c   1.000
_cell.angle_alpha   90.00
_cell.angle_beta   90.00
_cell.angle_gamma   90.00
#
_symmetry.space_group_name_H-M   'P 1'
#
loop_
_entity.id
_entity.type
_entity.pdbx_description
1 polymer ?
#
loop_
_entity_poly.entity_id
_entity_poly.type
_entity_poly.pdbx_seq_one_letter_code
_entity_poly.pdbx_strand_id
1 'polypeptide(L)'
;MKFFWIFLFFTFLNIKLVKAEEKPFFIKCKNSDNTKILDFKINKDHNLYTTVFKKIKNNFIEIGEVVGQKEGSFILFEDKYAYLGVDFAWHYDKNTLKLKPILLSKGTIKLKKLPEELLCVLI
;
A
#
# COMPACT_ATOMS: atom_id res chain seq x y z
N MET A 1 21.08 -33.92 -31.14
CA MET A 1 19.65 -33.94 -30.77
C MET A 1 19.39 -33.89 -29.26
N LYS A 2 20.20 -34.52 -28.43
CA LYS A 2 20.01 -34.46 -26.97
C LYS A 2 20.17 -33.05 -26.39
N PHE A 3 21.01 -32.21 -26.97
CA PHE A 3 21.22 -30.84 -26.51
C PHE A 3 20.01 -29.91 -26.76
N PHE A 4 19.26 -30.17 -27.83
CA PHE A 4 18.09 -29.39 -28.18
C PHE A 4 16.96 -29.54 -27.15
N TRP A 5 16.76 -30.74 -26.64
CA TRP A 5 15.75 -31.02 -25.61
C TRP A 5 16.06 -30.35 -24.27
N ILE A 6 17.31 -30.36 -23.86
CA ILE A 6 17.77 -29.70 -22.62
C ILE A 6 17.57 -28.20 -22.70
N PHE A 7 17.85 -27.60 -23.86
CA PHE A 7 17.68 -26.18 -24.09
C PHE A 7 16.21 -25.75 -23.99
N LEU A 8 15.30 -26.50 -24.59
CA LEU A 8 13.87 -26.25 -24.51
C LEU A 8 13.35 -26.34 -23.07
N PHE A 9 13.84 -27.26 -22.28
CA PHE A 9 13.47 -27.45 -20.90
C PHE A 9 13.89 -26.24 -20.04
N PHE A 10 15.08 -25.73 -20.24
CA PHE A 10 15.54 -24.51 -19.53
C PHE A 10 14.73 -23.28 -19.87
N THR A 11 14.41 -23.07 -21.13
CA THR A 11 13.57 -21.96 -21.57
C THR A 11 12.19 -22.02 -20.94
N PHE A 12 11.62 -23.19 -20.81
CA PHE A 12 10.31 -23.40 -20.19
C PHE A 12 10.32 -23.09 -18.70
N LEU A 13 11.38 -23.44 -17.98
CA LEU A 13 11.54 -23.11 -16.56
C LEU A 13 11.66 -21.61 -16.31
N ASN A 14 12.39 -20.90 -17.15
CA ASN A 14 12.54 -19.45 -17.05
C ASN A 14 11.20 -18.72 -17.23
N ILE A 15 10.34 -19.18 -18.12
CA ILE A 15 9.01 -18.60 -18.33
C ILE A 15 8.14 -18.76 -17.08
N LYS A 16 8.23 -19.88 -16.35
CA LYS A 16 7.47 -20.08 -15.11
C LYS A 16 7.92 -19.14 -13.98
N LEU A 17 9.20 -18.81 -13.90
CA LEU A 17 9.73 -17.93 -12.86
C LEU A 17 9.30 -16.46 -13.05
N VAL A 18 9.03 -16.04 -14.28
CA VAL A 18 8.66 -14.65 -14.60
C VAL A 18 7.20 -14.34 -14.27
N LYS A 19 6.34 -15.36 -14.07
CA LYS A 19 4.90 -15.16 -13.82
C LYS A 19 4.51 -14.96 -12.35
N ALA A 20 5.47 -14.80 -11.45
CA ALA A 20 5.20 -14.74 -10.00
C ALA A 20 4.92 -13.33 -9.46
N GLU A 21 4.75 -12.31 -10.31
CA GLU A 21 4.42 -10.96 -9.86
C GLU A 21 2.96 -10.88 -9.39
N GLU A 22 2.76 -10.49 -8.15
CA GLU A 22 1.44 -10.28 -7.59
C GLU A 22 0.91 -8.91 -7.98
N LYS A 23 -0.40 -8.83 -8.20
CA LYS A 23 -1.05 -7.57 -8.56
C LYS A 23 -1.05 -6.61 -7.38
N PRO A 24 -0.77 -5.32 -7.60
CA PRO A 24 -0.87 -4.33 -6.55
C PRO A 24 -2.33 -4.13 -6.11
N PHE A 25 -2.48 -3.67 -4.89
CA PHE A 25 -3.76 -3.42 -4.26
C PHE A 25 -4.07 -1.91 -4.35
N PHE A 26 -5.23 -1.55 -4.88
CA PHE A 26 -5.64 -0.16 -5.03
C PHE A 26 -6.84 0.16 -4.16
N ILE A 27 -6.77 1.26 -3.42
CA ILE A 27 -7.90 1.77 -2.63
C ILE A 27 -8.11 3.26 -2.89
N LYS A 28 -9.35 3.67 -2.88
CA LYS A 28 -9.75 5.08 -2.94
C LYS A 28 -10.52 5.41 -1.66
N CYS A 29 -10.04 6.37 -0.88
CA CYS A 29 -10.59 6.73 0.42
C CYS A 29 -11.14 8.16 0.40
N LYS A 30 -12.32 8.34 0.97
CA LYS A 30 -13.03 9.63 0.96
C LYS A 30 -13.57 9.95 2.35
N ASN A 31 -13.63 11.25 2.69
CA ASN A 31 -14.36 11.71 3.86
C ASN A 31 -15.87 11.81 3.56
N SER A 32 -16.67 12.12 4.58
CA SER A 32 -18.14 12.09 4.49
C SER A 32 -18.72 13.04 3.44
N ASP A 33 -18.10 14.20 3.22
CA ASP A 33 -18.58 15.21 2.26
C ASP A 33 -17.82 15.20 0.92
N ASN A 34 -16.97 14.19 0.69
CA ASN A 34 -16.19 14.04 -0.55
C ASN A 34 -15.22 15.19 -0.85
N THR A 35 -14.89 16.04 0.13
CA THR A 35 -13.93 17.12 -0.05
C THR A 35 -12.50 16.63 -0.03
N LYS A 36 -12.24 15.50 0.62
CA LYS A 36 -10.92 14.87 0.69
C LYS A 36 -10.97 13.48 0.07
N ILE A 37 -10.14 13.28 -0.94
CA ILE A 37 -10.04 12.01 -1.67
C ILE A 37 -8.57 11.61 -1.71
N LEU A 38 -8.26 10.39 -1.22
CA LEU A 38 -6.92 9.83 -1.25
C LEU A 38 -6.93 8.51 -2.00
N ASP A 39 -6.03 8.39 -2.97
CA ASP A 39 -5.82 7.16 -3.73
C ASP A 39 -4.48 6.55 -3.37
N PHE A 40 -4.49 5.27 -3.00
CA PHE A 40 -3.28 4.53 -2.64
C PHE A 40 -3.12 3.29 -3.51
N LYS A 41 -1.86 2.99 -3.81
CA LYS A 41 -1.43 1.75 -4.44
C LYS A 41 -0.49 1.05 -3.48
N ILE A 42 -0.79 -0.19 -3.13
CA ILE A 42 0.02 -0.95 -2.18
C ILE A 42 0.56 -2.18 -2.89
N ASN A 43 1.88 -2.28 -2.99
CA ASN A 43 2.53 -3.42 -3.60
C ASN A 43 2.47 -4.63 -2.69
N LYS A 44 2.42 -5.81 -3.32
CA LYS A 44 2.34 -7.08 -2.63
C LYS A 44 3.45 -8.00 -3.13
N ASP A 45 4.12 -8.67 -2.22
CA ASP A 45 5.18 -9.63 -2.51
C ASP A 45 5.04 -10.82 -1.56
N HIS A 46 4.98 -12.05 -2.10
CA HIS A 46 4.81 -13.29 -1.33
C HIS A 46 3.66 -13.23 -0.32
N ASN A 47 2.50 -12.73 -0.74
CA ASN A 47 1.31 -12.53 0.11
C ASN A 47 1.45 -11.47 1.20
N LEU A 48 2.54 -10.69 1.21
CA LEU A 48 2.76 -9.60 2.14
C LEU A 48 2.72 -8.27 1.41
N TYR A 49 2.06 -7.29 2.01
CA TYR A 49 2.07 -5.92 1.50
C TYR A 49 3.38 -5.25 1.88
N THR A 50 3.98 -4.53 0.95
CA THR A 50 5.34 -3.98 1.11
C THR A 50 5.38 -2.47 1.00
N THR A 51 5.38 -1.94 -0.22
CA THR A 51 5.59 -0.51 -0.50
C THR A 51 4.27 0.16 -0.81
N VAL A 52 4.09 1.39 -0.35
CA VAL A 52 2.86 2.15 -0.55
C VAL A 52 3.13 3.40 -1.39
N PHE A 53 2.25 3.62 -2.34
CA PHE A 53 2.24 4.79 -3.21
C PHE A 53 0.95 5.56 -3.01
N LYS A 54 1.04 6.87 -3.09
CA LYS A 54 -0.11 7.79 -2.99
C LYS A 54 -0.20 8.59 -4.27
N LYS A 55 -1.41 8.77 -4.77
CA LYS A 55 -1.62 9.60 -5.97
C LYS A 55 -1.50 11.07 -5.61
N ILE A 56 -0.46 11.71 -6.16
CA ILE A 56 -0.18 13.13 -5.97
C ILE A 56 -0.06 13.75 -7.37
N LYS A 57 -0.88 14.73 -7.69
CA LYS A 57 -0.90 15.39 -9.00
C LYS A 57 -0.95 14.40 -10.17
N ASN A 58 -1.88 13.42 -10.08
CA ASN A 58 -2.12 12.38 -11.09
C ASN A 58 -1.01 11.32 -11.25
N ASN A 59 -0.01 11.30 -10.37
CA ASN A 59 1.05 10.30 -10.37
C ASN A 59 1.10 9.57 -9.03
N PHE A 60 1.32 8.26 -9.06
CA PHE A 60 1.57 7.49 -7.84
C PHE A 60 3.02 7.67 -7.41
N ILE A 61 3.21 8.23 -6.22
CA ILE A 61 4.52 8.53 -5.64
C ILE A 61 4.70 7.67 -4.39
N GLU A 62 5.87 7.05 -4.24
CA GLU A 62 6.20 6.26 -3.07
C GLU A 62 6.18 7.13 -1.82
N ILE A 63 5.36 6.76 -0.83
CA ILE A 63 5.19 7.51 0.41
C ILE A 63 5.74 6.80 1.63
N GLY A 64 5.95 5.50 1.57
CA GLY A 64 6.44 4.73 2.70
C GLY A 64 6.26 3.24 2.50
N GLU A 65 6.36 2.53 3.61
CA GLU A 65 6.26 1.07 3.65
C GLU A 65 5.12 0.63 4.56
N VAL A 66 4.70 -0.61 4.38
CA VAL A 66 3.77 -1.24 5.31
C VAL A 66 4.56 -1.61 6.56
N VAL A 67 4.14 -1.08 7.71
CA VAL A 67 4.82 -1.29 9.00
C VAL A 67 4.13 -2.34 9.86
N GLY A 68 2.90 -2.73 9.52
CA GLY A 68 2.19 -3.79 10.19
C GLY A 68 1.04 -4.29 9.34
N GLN A 69 0.75 -5.58 9.44
CA GLN A 69 -0.36 -6.18 8.71
C GLN A 69 -0.84 -7.45 9.41
N LYS A 70 -2.14 -7.69 9.29
CA LYS A 70 -2.76 -8.91 9.75
C LYS A 70 -3.67 -9.43 8.65
N GLU A 71 -3.49 -10.70 8.27
CA GLU A 71 -4.27 -11.33 7.22
C GLU A 71 -5.77 -11.19 7.49
N GLY A 72 -6.50 -10.72 6.48
CA GLY A 72 -7.95 -10.55 6.55
C GLY A 72 -8.43 -9.40 7.43
N SER A 73 -7.56 -8.66 8.10
CA SER A 73 -7.96 -7.61 9.04
C SER A 73 -7.45 -6.24 8.67
N PHE A 74 -6.15 -5.96 8.81
CA PHE A 74 -5.67 -4.60 8.64
C PHE A 74 -4.33 -4.51 7.94
N ILE A 75 -4.06 -3.31 7.43
CA ILE A 75 -2.76 -2.88 6.91
C ILE A 75 -2.42 -1.55 7.55
N LEU A 76 -1.26 -1.47 8.20
CA LEU A 76 -0.73 -0.24 8.77
C LEU A 76 0.44 0.23 7.90
N PHE A 77 0.33 1.40 7.29
CA PHE A 77 1.35 1.90 6.38
C PHE A 77 1.72 3.35 6.63
N GLU A 78 3.00 3.66 6.40
CA GLU A 78 3.56 4.99 6.57
C GLU A 78 3.08 5.95 5.48
N ASP A 79 2.95 7.22 5.83
CA ASP A 79 2.67 8.30 4.88
C ASP A 79 3.53 9.53 5.21
N LYS A 80 4.74 9.55 4.69
CA LYS A 80 5.71 10.64 4.95
C LYS A 80 5.30 11.99 4.37
N TYR A 81 4.30 12.01 3.48
CA TYR A 81 3.79 13.26 2.88
C TYR A 81 2.52 13.77 3.54
N ALA A 82 1.98 13.06 4.52
CA ALA A 82 0.77 13.50 5.21
C ALA A 82 1.02 14.72 6.08
N TYR A 83 2.14 14.71 6.84
CA TYR A 83 2.54 15.83 7.68
C TYR A 83 4.06 15.96 7.70
N LEU A 84 4.52 17.17 7.47
CA LEU A 84 5.96 17.45 7.40
C LEU A 84 6.61 17.29 8.79
N GLY A 85 7.67 16.47 8.87
CA GLY A 85 8.44 16.30 10.10
C GLY A 85 7.81 15.41 11.16
N VAL A 86 6.73 14.70 10.84
CA VAL A 86 6.02 13.81 11.77
C VAL A 86 5.93 12.42 11.17
N ASP A 87 6.29 11.41 11.96
CA ASP A 87 6.11 10.01 11.57
C ASP A 87 4.63 9.65 11.65
N PHE A 88 4.04 9.43 10.51
CA PHE A 88 2.62 9.26 10.35
C PHE A 88 2.30 7.96 9.63
N ALA A 89 1.22 7.30 10.05
CA ALA A 89 0.72 6.10 9.40
C ALA A 89 -0.78 6.13 9.26
N TRP A 90 -1.27 5.40 8.28
CA TRP A 90 -2.68 5.09 8.11
C TRP A 90 -2.93 3.66 8.54
N HIS A 91 -3.97 3.45 9.32
CA HIS A 91 -4.50 2.13 9.66
C HIS A 91 -5.72 1.86 8.78
N TYR A 92 -5.57 0.92 7.85
CA TYR A 92 -6.65 0.49 6.97
C TYR A 92 -7.23 -0.83 7.48
N ASP A 93 -8.52 -0.82 7.83
CA ASP A 93 -9.26 -2.01 8.25
C ASP A 93 -9.99 -2.59 7.03
N LYS A 94 -9.59 -3.80 6.61
CA LYS A 94 -10.17 -4.46 5.44
C LYS A 94 -11.60 -4.92 5.64
N ASN A 95 -12.03 -5.11 6.88
CA ASN A 95 -13.38 -5.57 7.21
C ASN A 95 -14.39 -4.43 7.17
N THR A 96 -14.01 -3.26 7.69
CA THR A 96 -14.88 -2.08 7.73
C THR A 96 -14.63 -1.11 6.60
N LEU A 97 -13.54 -1.28 5.84
CA LEU A 97 -13.07 -0.38 4.78
C LEU A 97 -12.75 1.02 5.27
N LYS A 98 -12.39 1.16 6.54
CA LYS A 98 -12.08 2.44 7.17
C LYS A 98 -10.57 2.68 7.23
N LEU A 99 -10.19 3.92 6.99
CA LEU A 99 -8.81 4.39 7.07
C LEU A 99 -8.68 5.39 8.20
N LYS A 100 -7.92 5.04 9.25
CA LYS A 100 -7.72 5.87 10.44
C LYS A 100 -6.30 6.42 10.51
N PRO A 101 -6.13 7.70 10.90
CA PRO A 101 -4.79 8.26 11.08
C PRO A 101 -4.15 7.81 12.40
N ILE A 102 -2.85 7.52 12.37
CA ILE A 102 -2.07 7.13 13.54
C ILE A 102 -0.73 7.86 13.52
N LEU A 103 -0.33 8.44 14.66
CA LEU A 103 1.02 8.96 14.85
C LEU A 103 1.92 7.84 15.36
N LEU A 104 3.03 7.60 14.66
CA LEU A 104 3.98 6.53 15.00
C LEU A 104 4.98 6.95 16.08
N SER A 105 5.28 8.24 16.19
CA SER A 105 6.19 8.74 17.20
C SER A 105 5.58 9.89 17.97
N LYS A 106 6.00 10.05 19.25
CA LYS A 106 5.69 11.21 20.06
C LYS A 106 6.66 12.34 19.67
N GLY A 107 6.46 12.89 18.45
CA GLY A 107 7.26 14.03 18.00
C GLY A 107 7.01 15.27 18.85
N THR A 108 7.95 16.22 18.79
CA THR A 108 7.82 17.53 19.47
C THR A 108 6.74 18.40 18.85
N ILE A 109 6.22 18.05 17.69
CA ILE A 109 5.14 18.77 17.00
C ILE A 109 3.81 18.16 17.43
N LYS A 110 3.07 18.93 18.21
CA LYS A 110 1.69 18.57 18.55
C LYS A 110 0.79 18.96 17.40
N LEU A 111 0.25 17.97 16.70
CA LEU A 111 -0.82 18.23 15.74
C LEU A 111 -2.06 18.69 16.52
N LYS A 112 -2.59 19.86 16.16
CA LYS A 112 -3.79 20.40 16.81
C LYS A 112 -5.01 19.53 16.57
N LYS A 113 -5.04 18.79 15.46
CA LYS A 113 -6.15 17.93 15.10
C LYS A 113 -5.66 16.83 14.13
N LEU A 114 -5.96 15.58 14.44
CA LEU A 114 -5.74 14.48 13.51
C LEU A 114 -6.75 14.59 12.36
N PRO A 115 -6.38 14.12 11.15
CA PRO A 115 -7.34 14.06 10.06
C PRO A 115 -8.50 13.15 10.41
N GLU A 116 -9.61 13.36 9.70
CA GLU A 116 -10.79 12.52 9.84
C GLU A 116 -10.52 11.09 9.39
N GLU A 117 -11.31 10.18 9.94
CA GLU A 117 -11.42 8.83 9.44
C GLU A 117 -12.05 8.87 8.05
N LEU A 118 -11.48 8.08 7.12
CA LEU A 118 -11.95 8.01 5.74
C LEU A 118 -12.59 6.65 5.48
N LEU A 119 -13.53 6.62 4.56
CA LEU A 119 -14.14 5.39 4.08
C LEU A 119 -13.56 5.06 2.71
N CYS A 120 -13.10 3.83 2.53
CA CYS A 120 -12.41 3.39 1.33
C CYS A 120 -13.25 2.44 0.50
N VAL A 121 -12.94 2.40 -0.80
CA VAL A 121 -13.47 1.41 -1.73
C VAL A 121 -12.32 0.78 -2.49
N LEU A 122 -12.48 -0.47 -2.86
CA LEU A 122 -11.54 -1.16 -3.74
C LEU A 122 -11.76 -0.68 -5.19
N ILE A 123 -10.68 -0.42 -5.87
CA ILE A 123 -10.74 -0.03 -7.28
C ILE A 123 -10.40 -1.23 -8.15
#